data_2e160bd0e8695652a65af124a1ac2fdf
#
_entry.id   2e160bd0e8695652a65af124a1ac2fdf
#
_cell.length_a   1.000
_cell.length_b   1.000
_cell.length_c   1.000
_cell.angle_alpha   90.00
_cell.angle_beta   90.00
_cell.angle_gamma   90.00
#
_symmetry.space_group_name_H-M   'P 1'
#
loop_
_entity.id
_entity.type
_entity.pdbx_description
1 polymer ?
#
loop_
_entity_poly.entity_id
_entity_poly.type
_entity_poly.pdbx_seq_one_letter_code
_entity_poly.pdbx_strand_id
1 'polypeptide(L)'
;MKGKQVPFTSRVTVVSVLIVVTALVIIGRLFFLQILRGKDFEERADRQFVGSASTVFDRGNIYFTRKDGQKLEAATVIVNYKLAISPKDIASADRENIYNKLSAVVPIDHADFMAKAAKASDPYEEIAQKVDSEQIKKIRELNIKGVSFPSEKQRFYPGKNLASQTIG
;
A
#
# COMPACT_ATOMS: atom_id res chain seq x y z
N MET A 1 -50.45 -3.25 -51.86
CA MET A 1 -49.95 -2.98 -50.46
C MET A 1 -49.07 -1.77 -50.51
N LYS A 2 -49.56 -0.58 -50.04
CA LYS A 2 -48.75 0.65 -49.96
C LYS A 2 -47.86 0.56 -48.71
N GLY A 3 -46.58 0.35 -48.90
CA GLY A 3 -45.60 0.41 -47.82
C GLY A 3 -45.57 1.80 -47.21
N LYS A 4 -45.89 1.90 -45.93
CA LYS A 4 -45.87 3.13 -45.15
C LYS A 4 -44.40 3.63 -45.05
N GLN A 5 -44.03 4.58 -45.90
CA GLN A 5 -42.70 5.22 -45.86
C GLN A 5 -42.60 6.02 -44.56
N VAL A 6 -41.79 5.53 -43.62
CA VAL A 6 -41.50 6.22 -42.37
C VAL A 6 -40.69 7.47 -42.73
N PRO A 7 -41.16 8.70 -42.40
CA PRO A 7 -40.49 9.94 -42.77
C PRO A 7 -39.07 9.98 -42.17
N PHE A 8 -38.13 10.57 -42.90
CA PHE A 8 -36.70 10.66 -42.53
C PHE A 8 -36.48 11.24 -41.11
N THR A 9 -37.32 12.21 -40.75
CA THR A 9 -37.35 12.83 -39.38
C THR A 9 -37.60 11.83 -38.27
N SER A 10 -38.50 10.83 -38.48
CA SER A 10 -38.75 9.76 -37.50
C SER A 10 -37.54 8.86 -37.29
N ARG A 11 -36.76 8.61 -38.30
CA ARG A 11 -35.55 7.76 -38.21
C ARG A 11 -34.46 8.48 -37.41
N VAL A 12 -34.26 9.77 -37.68
CA VAL A 12 -33.31 10.60 -36.93
C VAL A 12 -33.73 10.71 -35.46
N THR A 13 -35.01 10.90 -35.19
CA THR A 13 -35.52 10.96 -33.80
C THR A 13 -35.29 9.66 -33.05
N VAL A 14 -35.53 8.51 -33.69
CA VAL A 14 -35.29 7.19 -33.06
C VAL A 14 -33.80 7.02 -32.71
N VAL A 15 -32.92 7.36 -33.64
CA VAL A 15 -31.45 7.27 -33.37
C VAL A 15 -31.03 8.23 -32.23
N SER A 16 -31.55 9.45 -32.24
CA SER A 16 -31.26 10.43 -31.18
C SER A 16 -31.75 9.94 -29.81
N VAL A 17 -32.95 9.38 -29.73
CA VAL A 17 -33.47 8.80 -28.49
C VAL A 17 -32.61 7.63 -28.01
N LEU A 18 -32.18 6.76 -28.93
CA LEU A 18 -31.31 5.63 -28.60
C LEU A 18 -29.97 6.12 -28.01
N ILE A 19 -29.36 7.15 -28.60
CA ILE A 19 -28.12 7.73 -28.11
C ILE A 19 -28.30 8.32 -26.68
N VAL A 20 -29.37 9.07 -26.45
CA VAL A 20 -29.67 9.65 -25.15
C VAL A 20 -29.90 8.57 -24.10
N VAL A 21 -30.65 7.54 -24.42
CA VAL A 21 -30.88 6.40 -23.49
C VAL A 21 -29.58 5.69 -23.17
N THR A 22 -28.74 5.45 -24.16
CA THR A 22 -27.42 4.83 -23.93
C THR A 22 -26.53 5.69 -23.04
N ALA A 23 -26.51 7.00 -23.29
CA ALA A 23 -25.76 7.95 -22.46
C ALA A 23 -26.24 7.95 -21.00
N LEU A 24 -27.56 7.93 -20.76
CA LEU A 24 -28.15 7.85 -19.43
C LEU A 24 -27.77 6.55 -18.70
N VAL A 25 -27.77 5.41 -19.41
CA VAL A 25 -27.35 4.12 -18.85
C VAL A 25 -25.88 4.16 -18.45
N ILE A 26 -25.00 4.74 -19.27
CA ILE A 26 -23.58 4.86 -18.96
C ILE A 26 -23.36 5.77 -17.76
N ILE A 27 -24.01 6.93 -17.71
CA ILE A 27 -23.93 7.87 -16.59
C ILE A 27 -24.42 7.20 -15.29
N GLY A 28 -25.55 6.51 -15.33
CA GLY A 28 -26.09 5.78 -14.19
C GLY A 28 -25.12 4.70 -13.68
N ARG A 29 -24.48 3.97 -14.59
CA ARG A 29 -23.48 2.95 -14.25
C ARG A 29 -22.22 3.55 -13.64
N LEU A 30 -21.74 4.66 -14.18
CA LEU A 30 -20.58 5.38 -13.62
C LEU A 30 -20.89 5.91 -12.24
N PHE A 31 -22.05 6.52 -12.03
CA PHE A 31 -22.51 6.97 -10.73
C PHE A 31 -22.56 5.82 -9.72
N PHE A 32 -23.12 4.67 -10.11
CA PHE A 32 -23.19 3.50 -9.25
C PHE A 32 -21.78 3.01 -8.85
N LEU A 33 -20.85 2.92 -9.81
CA LEU A 33 -19.49 2.45 -9.55
C LEU A 33 -18.69 3.43 -8.69
N GLN A 34 -18.81 4.74 -8.95
CA GLN A 34 -18.00 5.75 -8.27
C GLN A 34 -18.51 6.05 -6.86
N ILE A 35 -19.83 6.09 -6.67
CA ILE A 35 -20.40 6.50 -5.38
C ILE A 35 -20.74 5.31 -4.50
N LEU A 36 -21.44 4.30 -5.01
CA LEU A 36 -21.83 3.16 -4.18
C LEU A 36 -20.71 2.15 -3.94
N ARG A 37 -19.82 1.95 -4.92
CA ARG A 37 -18.70 1.01 -4.80
C ARG A 37 -17.34 1.67 -4.60
N GLY A 38 -17.27 2.99 -4.52
CA GLY A 38 -16.01 3.71 -4.34
C GLY A 38 -15.25 3.24 -3.11
N LYS A 39 -15.93 3.04 -1.99
CA LYS A 39 -15.32 2.54 -0.75
C LYS A 39 -14.74 1.13 -0.87
N ASP A 40 -15.42 0.22 -1.59
CA ASP A 40 -14.92 -1.15 -1.82
C ASP A 40 -13.63 -1.14 -2.66
N PHE A 41 -13.52 -0.22 -3.61
CA PHE A 41 -12.32 -0.07 -4.43
C PHE A 41 -11.18 0.58 -3.65
N GLU A 42 -11.48 1.55 -2.80
CA GLU A 42 -10.51 2.18 -1.89
C GLU A 42 -9.93 1.16 -0.91
N GLU A 43 -10.77 0.34 -0.25
CA GLU A 43 -10.30 -0.74 0.62
C GLU A 43 -9.44 -1.80 -0.11
N ARG A 44 -9.76 -2.10 -1.35
CA ARG A 44 -8.96 -3.03 -2.17
C ARG A 44 -7.63 -2.42 -2.57
N ALA A 45 -7.59 -1.13 -2.91
CA ALA A 45 -6.37 -0.41 -3.21
C ALA A 45 -5.45 -0.35 -1.98
N ASP A 46 -6.00 -0.05 -0.79
CA ASP A 46 -5.26 -0.04 0.47
C ASP A 46 -4.65 -1.42 0.79
N ARG A 47 -5.40 -2.49 0.57
CA ARG A 47 -4.88 -3.87 0.74
C ARG A 47 -3.78 -4.22 -0.25
N GLN A 48 -3.84 -3.72 -1.49
CA GLN A 48 -2.78 -3.91 -2.48
C GLN A 48 -1.52 -3.14 -2.12
N PHE A 49 -1.64 -1.95 -1.55
CA PHE A 49 -0.50 -1.14 -1.12
C PHE A 49 0.30 -1.83 0.01
N VAL A 50 -0.41 -2.43 0.96
CA VAL A 50 0.20 -3.19 2.07
C VAL A 50 0.73 -4.56 1.62
N GLY A 51 0.12 -5.18 0.60
CA GLY A 51 0.49 -6.51 0.11
C GLY A 51 1.60 -6.55 -0.94
N SER A 52 1.79 -5.47 -1.71
CA SER A 52 2.69 -5.47 -2.87
C SER A 52 4.18 -5.51 -2.53
N ALA A 53 4.58 -5.09 -1.33
CA ALA A 53 5.98 -5.14 -0.91
C ALA A 53 6.48 -6.57 -0.63
N SER A 54 5.59 -7.53 -0.35
CA SER A 54 5.96 -8.90 0.02
C SER A 54 6.07 -9.88 -1.16
N THR A 55 5.58 -9.50 -2.35
CA THR A 55 5.43 -10.43 -3.49
C THR A 55 6.53 -10.27 -4.55
N VAL A 56 7.45 -9.35 -4.39
CA VAL A 56 8.58 -9.20 -5.32
C VAL A 56 9.61 -10.28 -5.00
N PHE A 57 9.71 -11.24 -5.90
CA PHE A 57 10.67 -12.35 -6.01
C PHE A 57 11.67 -12.51 -4.86
N ASP A 58 11.54 -13.60 -4.10
CA ASP A 58 12.55 -14.01 -3.13
C ASP A 58 13.85 -14.37 -3.87
N ARG A 59 14.80 -13.43 -3.84
CA ARG A 59 16.15 -13.71 -4.33
C ARG A 59 16.83 -14.67 -3.36
N GLY A 60 17.36 -15.78 -3.88
CA GLY A 60 18.12 -16.74 -3.08
C GLY A 60 19.41 -16.14 -2.49
N ASN A 61 19.95 -16.78 -1.49
CA ASN A 61 21.23 -16.42 -0.90
C ASN A 61 22.39 -16.94 -1.75
N ILE A 62 23.46 -16.17 -1.82
CA ILE A 62 24.72 -16.54 -2.50
C ILE A 62 25.77 -16.74 -1.44
N TYR A 63 26.53 -17.83 -1.56
CA TYR A 63 27.58 -18.20 -0.61
C TYR A 63 28.92 -18.33 -1.32
N PHE A 64 29.98 -17.88 -0.65
CA PHE A 64 31.34 -18.29 -0.94
C PHE A 64 31.67 -19.56 -0.19
N THR A 65 32.40 -20.45 -0.81
CA THR A 65 32.94 -21.64 -0.12
C THR A 65 34.42 -21.39 0.21
N ARG A 66 34.76 -21.48 1.48
CA ARG A 66 36.14 -21.43 1.94
C ARG A 66 36.88 -22.73 1.59
N LYS A 67 38.22 -22.70 1.69
CA LYS A 67 39.05 -23.90 1.46
C LYS A 67 38.76 -25.02 2.48
N ASP A 68 38.27 -24.67 3.67
CA ASP A 68 37.87 -25.60 4.72
C ASP A 68 36.44 -26.16 4.55
N GLY A 69 35.77 -25.80 3.43
CA GLY A 69 34.39 -26.20 3.13
C GLY A 69 33.30 -25.37 3.81
N GLN A 70 33.64 -24.40 4.67
CA GLN A 70 32.67 -23.54 5.30
C GLN A 70 32.04 -22.57 4.29
N LYS A 71 30.73 -22.33 4.41
CA LYS A 71 30.00 -21.38 3.60
C LYS A 71 29.93 -20.03 4.30
N LEU A 72 30.32 -18.98 3.57
CA LEU A 72 30.19 -17.59 4.00
C LEU A 72 29.15 -16.92 3.13
N GLU A 73 28.25 -16.15 3.72
CA GLU A 73 27.26 -15.39 2.98
C GLU A 73 27.95 -14.28 2.17
N ALA A 74 27.78 -14.36 0.85
CA ALA A 74 28.23 -13.33 -0.10
C ALA A 74 27.15 -12.30 -0.34
N ALA A 75 25.91 -12.77 -0.48
CA ALA A 75 24.74 -11.93 -0.59
C ALA A 75 23.53 -12.65 0.02
N THR A 76 22.83 -11.98 0.91
CA THR A 76 21.64 -12.50 1.59
C THR A 76 20.50 -11.49 1.53
N VAL A 77 19.31 -11.92 1.90
CA VAL A 77 18.14 -11.05 2.03
C VAL A 77 17.89 -10.77 3.50
N ILE A 78 17.90 -9.52 3.88
CA ILE A 78 17.43 -9.07 5.19
C ILE A 78 16.04 -8.48 5.09
N VAL A 79 15.21 -8.73 6.09
CA VAL A 79 13.87 -8.16 6.19
C VAL A 79 13.94 -6.98 7.16
N ASN A 80 13.73 -5.79 6.64
CA ASN A 80 13.59 -4.59 7.43
C ASN A 80 12.10 -4.30 7.64
N TYR A 81 11.74 -3.89 8.81
CA TYR A 81 10.38 -3.45 9.11
C TYR A 81 10.33 -1.94 9.24
N LYS A 82 9.21 -1.39 8.80
CA LYS A 82 8.88 0.02 8.97
C LYS A 82 7.72 0.12 9.96
N LEU A 83 7.66 1.21 10.70
CA LEU A 83 6.51 1.57 11.50
C LEU A 83 5.70 2.59 10.70
N ALA A 84 4.46 2.25 10.41
CA ALA A 84 3.55 3.14 9.71
C ALA A 84 2.24 3.29 10.47
N ILE A 85 1.61 4.43 10.30
CA ILE A 85 0.28 4.72 10.82
C ILE A 85 -0.70 4.99 9.70
N SER A 86 -1.98 4.75 9.98
CA SER A 86 -3.10 5.18 9.16
C SER A 86 -3.79 6.37 9.83
N PRO A 87 -3.46 7.62 9.46
CA PRO A 87 -4.07 8.81 10.06
C PRO A 87 -5.59 8.83 9.96
N LYS A 88 -6.14 8.22 8.91
CA LYS A 88 -7.59 8.05 8.70
C LYS A 88 -8.27 7.26 9.82
N ASP A 89 -7.57 6.26 10.39
CA ASP A 89 -8.10 5.38 11.41
C ASP A 89 -7.82 5.85 12.85
N ILE A 90 -7.07 6.95 13.00
CA ILE A 90 -6.66 7.53 14.27
C ILE A 90 -7.50 8.76 14.57
N ALA A 91 -8.28 8.71 15.66
CA ALA A 91 -9.03 9.87 16.12
C ALA A 91 -8.07 10.98 16.62
N SER A 92 -8.44 12.24 16.39
CA SER A 92 -7.60 13.38 16.77
C SER A 92 -7.28 13.42 18.26
N ALA A 93 -8.21 12.96 19.11
CA ALA A 93 -8.02 12.88 20.56
C ALA A 93 -7.01 11.81 20.99
N ASP A 94 -6.79 10.79 20.17
CA ASP A 94 -5.93 9.64 20.52
C ASP A 94 -4.48 9.82 20.06
N ARG A 95 -4.18 10.81 19.23
CA ARG A 95 -2.87 10.99 18.61
C ARG A 95 -1.74 11.09 19.66
N GLU A 96 -1.94 11.90 20.70
CA GLU A 96 -0.96 12.09 21.77
C GLU A 96 -0.73 10.81 22.57
N ASN A 97 -1.80 10.07 22.88
CA ASN A 97 -1.71 8.79 23.57
C ASN A 97 -0.97 7.73 22.74
N ILE A 98 -1.23 7.70 21.44
CA ILE A 98 -0.55 6.79 20.50
C ILE A 98 0.91 7.17 20.38
N TYR A 99 1.23 8.45 20.24
CA TYR A 99 2.62 8.94 20.26
C TYR A 99 3.37 8.47 21.51
N ASN A 100 2.81 8.70 22.68
CA ASN A 100 3.43 8.32 23.96
C ASN A 100 3.71 6.82 24.06
N LYS A 101 2.79 5.99 23.57
CA LYS A 101 2.96 4.52 23.52
C LYS A 101 4.04 4.09 22.55
N LEU A 102 4.10 4.70 21.38
CA LEU A 102 5.06 4.34 20.33
C LEU A 102 6.45 4.87 20.65
N SER A 103 6.57 6.09 21.16
CA SER A 103 7.85 6.71 21.52
C SER A 103 8.55 6.03 22.69
N ALA A 104 7.80 5.33 23.54
CA ALA A 104 8.36 4.49 24.60
C ALA A 104 9.16 3.28 24.08
N VAL A 105 8.92 2.85 22.83
CA VAL A 105 9.53 1.65 22.22
C VAL A 105 10.50 2.02 21.09
N VAL A 106 10.14 3.01 20.27
CA VAL A 106 10.90 3.46 19.12
C VAL A 106 11.15 4.95 19.21
N PRO A 107 12.38 5.44 19.00
CA PRO A 107 12.64 6.88 19.00
C PRO A 107 11.92 7.55 17.83
N ILE A 108 10.95 8.40 18.14
CA ILE A 108 10.10 9.09 17.17
C ILE A 108 10.12 10.58 17.51
N ASP A 109 10.32 11.42 16.51
CA ASP A 109 10.18 12.87 16.68
C ASP A 109 8.70 13.25 16.86
N HIS A 110 8.42 14.04 17.90
CA HIS A 110 7.04 14.42 18.24
C HIS A 110 6.41 15.29 17.16
N ALA A 111 7.16 16.28 16.64
CA ALA A 111 6.63 17.22 15.68
C ALA A 111 6.34 16.54 14.34
N ASP A 112 7.24 15.64 13.89
CA ASP A 112 7.06 14.84 12.67
C ASP A 112 5.86 13.90 12.81
N PHE A 113 5.74 13.20 13.94
CA PHE A 113 4.59 12.32 14.20
C PHE A 113 3.26 13.09 14.15
N MET A 114 3.16 14.23 14.83
CA MET A 114 1.94 15.02 14.87
C MET A 114 1.58 15.59 13.50
N ALA A 115 2.57 16.04 12.72
CA ALA A 115 2.36 16.53 11.37
C ALA A 115 1.79 15.43 10.44
N LYS A 116 2.32 14.21 10.54
CA LYS A 116 1.86 13.04 9.78
C LYS A 116 0.48 12.57 10.24
N ALA A 117 0.26 12.45 11.55
CA ALA A 117 -1.01 12.05 12.12
C ALA A 117 -2.14 13.07 11.89
N ALA A 118 -1.81 14.32 11.57
CA ALA A 118 -2.79 15.36 11.24
C ALA A 118 -3.43 15.18 9.85
N LYS A 119 -2.85 14.38 8.96
CA LYS A 119 -3.34 14.15 7.60
C LYS A 119 -4.54 13.20 7.58
N ALA A 120 -5.68 13.63 8.07
CA ALA A 120 -6.86 12.80 8.37
C ALA A 120 -7.41 11.97 7.18
N SER A 121 -7.07 12.31 5.94
CA SER A 121 -7.50 11.58 4.74
C SER A 121 -6.45 10.57 4.24
N ASP A 122 -5.25 10.55 4.83
CA ASP A 122 -4.18 9.69 4.38
C ASP A 122 -4.28 8.29 5.02
N PRO A 123 -4.33 7.22 4.22
CA PRO A 123 -4.39 5.87 4.74
C PRO A 123 -3.03 5.34 5.21
N TYR A 124 -1.91 6.00 4.86
CA TYR A 124 -0.57 5.49 5.15
C TYR A 124 0.46 6.60 5.32
N GLU A 125 1.06 6.67 6.48
CA GLU A 125 2.21 7.54 6.77
C GLU A 125 3.31 6.76 7.49
N GLU A 126 4.52 6.82 6.96
CA GLU A 126 5.69 6.15 7.51
C GLU A 126 6.27 6.99 8.66
N ILE A 127 6.38 6.39 9.85
CA ILE A 127 6.87 7.06 11.08
C ILE A 127 8.32 6.73 11.34
N ALA A 128 8.72 5.46 11.23
CA ALA A 128 10.08 5.04 11.46
C ALA A 128 10.49 3.91 10.52
N GLN A 129 11.77 3.93 10.13
CA GLN A 129 12.39 2.88 9.32
C GLN A 129 13.28 1.99 10.19
N LYS A 130 13.53 0.77 9.72
CA LYS A 130 14.44 -0.19 10.35
C LYS A 130 14.10 -0.49 11.82
N VAL A 131 12.80 -0.72 12.06
CA VAL A 131 12.32 -1.13 13.39
C VAL A 131 12.70 -2.58 13.64
N ASP A 132 13.25 -2.86 14.82
CA ASP A 132 13.66 -4.21 15.18
C ASP A 132 12.46 -5.12 15.50
N SER A 133 12.66 -6.42 15.27
CA SER A 133 11.62 -7.44 15.49
C SER A 133 11.11 -7.48 16.95
N GLU A 134 11.98 -7.18 17.92
CA GLU A 134 11.59 -7.09 19.34
C GLU A 134 10.70 -5.85 19.62
N GLN A 135 11.05 -4.73 19.01
CA GLN A 135 10.24 -3.50 19.11
C GLN A 135 8.85 -3.72 18.51
N ILE A 136 8.78 -4.41 17.36
CA ILE A 136 7.50 -4.73 16.72
C ILE A 136 6.63 -5.61 17.62
N LYS A 137 7.21 -6.63 18.28
CA LYS A 137 6.46 -7.49 19.21
C LYS A 137 5.84 -6.65 20.33
N LYS A 138 6.64 -5.77 20.95
CA LYS A 138 6.15 -4.87 22.01
C LYS A 138 5.03 -3.96 21.54
N ILE A 139 5.15 -3.38 20.34
CA ILE A 139 4.10 -2.49 19.82
C ILE A 139 2.83 -3.27 19.44
N ARG A 140 2.95 -4.51 18.92
CA ARG A 140 1.79 -5.37 18.64
C ARG A 140 1.01 -5.73 19.89
N GLU A 141 1.69 -5.95 21.00
CA GLU A 141 1.06 -6.23 22.31
C GLU A 141 0.20 -5.04 22.78
N LEU A 142 0.53 -3.83 22.38
CA LEU A 142 -0.25 -2.63 22.70
C LEU A 142 -1.57 -2.54 21.93
N ASN A 143 -1.74 -3.36 20.89
CA ASN A 143 -2.96 -3.46 20.06
C ASN A 143 -3.54 -2.10 19.64
N ILE A 144 -2.69 -1.23 19.10
CA ILE A 144 -3.05 0.14 18.72
C ILE A 144 -3.71 0.11 17.34
N LYS A 145 -4.95 0.59 17.25
CA LYS A 145 -5.65 0.73 15.97
C LYS A 145 -4.95 1.73 15.06
N GLY A 146 -4.86 1.42 13.77
CA GLY A 146 -4.24 2.30 12.77
C GLY A 146 -2.70 2.24 12.76
N VAL A 147 -2.07 1.29 13.45
CA VAL A 147 -0.62 1.03 13.37
C VAL A 147 -0.36 -0.22 12.55
N SER A 148 0.58 -0.13 11.61
CA SER A 148 0.97 -1.22 10.72
C SER A 148 2.48 -1.36 10.63
N PHE A 149 2.94 -2.56 10.25
CA PHE A 149 4.36 -2.90 10.16
C PHE A 149 4.66 -3.49 8.77
N PRO A 150 4.69 -2.67 7.73
CA PRO A 150 5.11 -3.14 6.42
C PRO A 150 6.56 -3.61 6.49
N SER A 151 6.83 -4.76 5.87
CA SER A 151 8.17 -5.31 5.76
C SER A 151 8.73 -5.05 4.37
N GLU A 152 10.02 -4.72 4.31
CA GLU A 152 10.77 -4.53 3.08
C GLU A 152 11.95 -5.49 3.06
N LYS A 153 12.04 -6.30 1.99
CA LYS A 153 13.17 -7.19 1.78
C LYS A 153 14.28 -6.44 1.06
N GLN A 154 15.43 -6.35 1.70
CA GLN A 154 16.59 -5.68 1.16
C GLN A 154 17.73 -6.65 0.94
N ARG A 155 18.42 -6.53 -0.20
CA ARG A 155 19.64 -7.30 -0.46
C ARG A 155 20.76 -6.76 0.40
N PHE A 156 21.43 -7.65 1.14
CA PHE A 156 22.55 -7.33 2.00
C PHE A 156 23.81 -8.07 1.54
N TYR A 157 24.92 -7.37 1.52
CA TYR A 157 26.22 -7.85 1.09
C TYR A 157 27.21 -7.76 2.26
N PRO A 158 27.41 -8.82 3.04
CA PRO A 158 28.34 -8.80 4.19
C PRO A 158 29.77 -8.42 3.80
N GLY A 159 30.20 -8.85 2.62
CA GLY A 159 31.53 -8.55 2.06
C GLY A 159 31.70 -7.15 1.43
N LYS A 160 30.66 -6.28 1.52
CA LYS A 160 30.65 -4.97 0.87
C LYS A 160 31.03 -5.06 -0.62
N ASN A 161 32.21 -4.57 -0.99
CA ASN A 161 32.69 -4.54 -2.38
C ASN A 161 33.35 -5.83 -2.86
N LEU A 162 33.40 -6.85 -2.00
CA LEU A 162 33.99 -8.15 -2.36
C LEU A 162 33.13 -8.81 -3.45
N ALA A 163 33.73 -9.05 -4.61
CA ALA A 163 33.08 -9.66 -5.78
C ALA A 163 31.85 -8.89 -6.29
N SER A 164 31.78 -7.59 -6.06
CA SER A 164 30.65 -6.74 -6.49
C SER A 164 30.36 -6.81 -7.99
N GLN A 165 31.39 -6.99 -8.83
CA GLN A 165 31.25 -7.14 -10.29
C GLN A 165 30.61 -8.48 -10.70
N THR A 166 30.66 -9.50 -9.83
CA THR A 166 30.15 -10.84 -10.12
C THR A 166 28.77 -11.08 -9.48
N ILE A 167 28.53 -10.47 -8.33
CA ILE A 167 27.33 -10.71 -7.52
C ILE A 167 26.25 -9.66 -7.81
N GLY A 168 26.62 -8.47 -8.28
CA GLY A 168 25.73 -7.37 -8.61
C GLY A 168 25.51 -6.39 -7.48
#